data_f8797042ba3c929de5d8dffd32ff5170
#
_entry.id   f8797042ba3c929de5d8dffd32ff5170
#
_cell.length_a   1.000
_cell.length_b   1.000
_cell.length_c   1.000
_cell.angle_alpha   90.00
_cell.angle_beta   90.00
_cell.angle_gamma   90.00
#
_symmetry.space_group_name_H-M   'P 1'
#
loop_
_entity.id
_entity.type
_entity.pdbx_description
1 polymer ?
#
loop_
_entity_poly.entity_id
_entity_poly.type
_entity_poly.pdbx_seq_one_letter_code
_entity_poly.pdbx_strand_id
1 'polypeptide(L)'
;MNSKYRNIPTTRKVKGTVIRFPSQKEACRYDELILMLRAGKIRNLKLQPEYTLQEAFTTPEGERIKALRYRADFSYEKWGTEPVPEISQGTFREVWLPVIEDVKGARTKVYLMKRKLMQEKGYTIQEI
;
A
#
# COMPACT_ATOMS: atom_id res chain seq x y z
N MET A 1 -18.37 5.56 -18.57
CA MET A 1 -18.07 4.91 -18.23
C MET A 1 -17.42 4.04 -17.94
N ASN A 2 -17.20 3.92 -17.77
CA ASN A 2 -16.93 3.16 -17.48
C ASN A 2 -16.11 2.38 -16.82
N SER A 3 -15.96 2.40 -16.10
CA SER A 3 -15.27 1.60 -15.12
C SER A 3 -15.95 0.30 -14.86
N LYS A 4 -16.91 0.04 -15.61
CA LYS A 4 -17.75 -1.15 -15.50
C LYS A 4 -16.98 -2.47 -15.48
N TYR A 5 -15.80 -2.50 -16.12
CA TYR A 5 -14.96 -3.69 -16.16
C TYR A 5 -13.77 -3.61 -15.22
N ARG A 6 -13.66 -2.53 -14.44
CA ARG A 6 -12.55 -2.34 -13.53
C ARG A 6 -12.92 -2.43 -12.07
N ASN A 7 -14.10 -1.94 -11.73
CA ASN A 7 -14.53 -1.80 -10.35
C ASN A 7 -15.71 -2.69 -10.03
N ILE A 8 -15.58 -3.97 -10.38
CA ILE A 8 -16.57 -4.97 -10.02
C ILE A 8 -16.26 -5.43 -8.60
N PRO A 9 -17.12 -5.12 -7.62
CA PRO A 9 -16.89 -5.57 -6.25
C PRO A 9 -16.82 -7.09 -6.18
N THR A 10 -15.85 -7.60 -5.46
CA THR A 10 -15.56 -9.01 -5.34
C THR A 10 -15.32 -9.36 -3.88
N THR A 11 -15.80 -10.51 -3.43
CA THR A 11 -15.60 -10.93 -2.04
C THR A 11 -14.69 -12.13 -1.95
N ARG A 12 -14.05 -12.28 -0.79
CA ARG A 12 -13.28 -13.47 -0.43
C ARG A 12 -13.67 -13.86 0.99
N LYS A 13 -13.74 -15.16 1.22
CA LYS A 13 -14.04 -15.69 2.55
C LYS A 13 -12.77 -16.26 3.15
N VAL A 14 -12.36 -15.71 4.29
CA VAL A 14 -11.12 -16.10 4.96
C VAL A 14 -11.44 -16.40 6.41
N LYS A 15 -11.26 -17.67 6.81
CA LYS A 15 -11.54 -18.12 8.18
C LYS A 15 -12.93 -17.73 8.66
N GLY A 16 -13.93 -17.86 7.78
CA GLY A 16 -15.30 -17.51 8.10
C GLY A 16 -15.64 -16.04 7.97
N THR A 17 -14.66 -15.18 7.76
CA THR A 17 -14.87 -13.74 7.58
C THR A 17 -14.91 -13.42 6.10
N VAL A 18 -15.89 -12.59 5.70
CA VAL A 18 -16.02 -12.13 4.32
C VAL A 18 -15.28 -10.82 4.16
N ILE A 19 -14.34 -10.79 3.22
CA ILE A 19 -13.60 -9.57 2.87
C ILE A 19 -14.12 -9.10 1.52
N ARG A 20 -14.50 -7.82 1.45
CA ARG A 20 -14.99 -7.22 0.22
C ARG A 20 -13.90 -6.34 -0.40
N PHE A 21 -13.64 -6.57 -1.69
CA PHE A 21 -12.68 -5.78 -2.46
C PHE A 21 -13.43 -4.95 -3.50
N PRO A 22 -12.99 -3.70 -3.74
CA PRO A 22 -13.65 -2.82 -4.71
C PRO A 22 -13.52 -3.29 -6.17
N SER A 23 -12.55 -4.16 -6.47
CA SER A 23 -12.36 -4.66 -7.83
C SER A 23 -11.89 -6.10 -7.83
N GLN A 24 -12.08 -6.79 -8.96
CA GLN A 24 -11.57 -8.14 -9.16
C GLN A 24 -10.05 -8.16 -9.16
N LYS A 25 -9.43 -7.14 -9.75
CA LYS A 25 -7.97 -7.05 -9.82
C LYS A 25 -7.36 -7.03 -8.42
N GLU A 26 -7.96 -6.27 -7.51
CA GLU A 26 -7.51 -6.20 -6.13
C GLU A 26 -7.70 -7.52 -5.40
N ALA A 27 -8.86 -8.17 -5.59
CA ALA A 27 -9.13 -9.48 -5.00
C ALA A 27 -8.15 -10.54 -5.52
N CYS A 28 -7.84 -10.52 -6.81
CA CYS A 28 -6.88 -11.46 -7.39
C CYS A 28 -5.47 -11.23 -6.83
N ARG A 29 -5.09 -9.97 -6.64
CA ARG A 29 -3.79 -9.67 -6.02
C ARG A 29 -3.74 -10.18 -4.58
N TYR A 30 -4.83 -10.02 -3.86
CA TYR A 30 -4.94 -10.56 -2.49
C TYR A 30 -4.70 -12.07 -2.49
N ASP A 31 -5.30 -12.80 -3.43
CA ASP A 31 -5.10 -14.26 -3.54
C ASP A 31 -3.62 -14.60 -3.70
N GLU A 32 -2.90 -13.86 -4.56
CA GLU A 32 -1.47 -14.05 -4.76
C GLU A 32 -0.68 -13.79 -3.47
N LEU A 33 -1.01 -12.70 -2.78
CA LEU A 33 -0.33 -12.34 -1.53
C LEU A 33 -0.56 -13.38 -0.43
N ILE A 34 -1.75 -13.95 -0.35
CA ILE A 34 -2.04 -15.01 0.62
C ILE A 34 -1.19 -16.24 0.35
N LEU A 35 -0.99 -16.61 -0.92
CA LEU A 35 -0.11 -17.72 -1.26
C LEU A 35 1.33 -17.45 -0.84
N MET A 36 1.81 -16.21 -1.06
CA MET A 36 3.14 -15.81 -0.64
C MET A 36 3.28 -15.80 0.89
N LEU A 37 2.24 -15.37 1.58
CA LEU A 37 2.22 -15.39 3.05
C LEU A 37 2.32 -16.79 3.59
N ARG A 38 1.53 -17.73 3.03
CA ARG A 38 1.56 -19.15 3.44
C ARG A 38 2.89 -19.80 3.14
N ALA A 39 3.56 -19.36 2.08
CA ALA A 39 4.88 -19.86 1.71
C ALA A 39 6.02 -19.24 2.54
N GLY A 40 5.70 -18.30 3.43
CA GLY A 40 6.68 -17.63 4.26
C GLY A 40 7.53 -16.60 3.53
N LYS A 41 7.15 -16.20 2.31
CA LYS A 41 7.91 -15.24 1.51
C LYS A 41 7.63 -13.80 1.91
N ILE A 42 6.47 -13.56 2.51
CA ILE A 42 6.10 -12.25 3.06
C ILE A 42 5.51 -12.45 4.46
N ARG A 43 5.43 -11.36 5.22
CA ARG A 43 4.82 -11.35 6.54
C ARG A 43 4.15 -10.00 6.80
N ASN A 44 3.35 -9.93 7.86
CA ASN A 44 2.67 -8.69 8.30
C ASN A 44 1.82 -8.08 7.19
N LEU A 45 1.07 -8.93 6.49
CA LEU A 45 0.15 -8.48 5.46
C LEU A 45 -0.99 -7.67 6.07
N LYS A 46 -1.16 -6.44 5.62
CA LYS A 46 -2.23 -5.54 6.04
C LYS A 46 -3.05 -5.13 4.83
N LEU A 47 -4.36 -5.08 5.03
CA LEU A 47 -5.31 -4.64 4.01
C LEU A 47 -5.65 -3.18 4.24
N GLN A 48 -5.61 -2.39 3.17
CA GLN A 48 -5.99 -0.98 3.16
C GLN A 48 -5.30 -0.17 4.26
N PRO A 49 -3.96 -0.23 4.35
CA PRO A 49 -3.24 0.57 5.34
C PRO A 49 -3.40 2.05 5.03
N GLU A 50 -3.50 2.86 6.08
CA GLU A 50 -3.71 4.28 5.97
C GLU A 50 -2.48 5.04 6.47
N TYR A 51 -2.09 6.08 5.74
CA TYR A 51 -0.93 6.90 6.06
C TYR A 51 -1.36 8.34 6.16
N THR A 52 -1.00 9.02 7.25
CA THR A 52 -1.29 10.43 7.43
C THR A 52 -0.21 11.25 6.73
N LEU A 53 -0.60 12.01 5.72
CA LEU A 53 0.32 12.85 4.95
C LEU A 53 0.45 14.23 5.58
N GLN A 54 -0.61 14.72 6.18
CA GLN A 54 -0.66 16.00 6.87
C GLN A 54 -1.66 15.89 8.01
N GLU A 55 -1.24 16.24 9.22
CA GLU A 55 -2.13 16.24 10.37
C GLU A 55 -3.20 17.32 10.24
N ALA A 56 -4.34 17.09 10.87
CA ALA A 56 -5.38 18.11 10.96
C ALA A 56 -4.86 19.31 11.76
N PHE A 57 -5.31 20.50 11.41
CA PHE A 57 -4.88 21.72 12.11
C PHE A 57 -5.99 22.77 12.06
N THR A 58 -5.81 23.82 12.84
CA THR A 58 -6.73 24.97 12.85
C THR A 58 -5.97 26.20 12.37
N THR A 59 -6.54 26.91 11.40
CA THR A 59 -5.93 28.13 10.88
C THR A 59 -5.97 29.25 11.92
N PRO A 60 -5.15 30.31 11.76
CA PRO A 60 -5.24 31.46 12.65
C PRO A 60 -6.62 32.10 12.67
N GLU A 61 -7.39 31.98 11.58
CA GLU A 61 -8.76 32.51 11.48
C GLU A 61 -9.79 31.62 12.15
N GLY A 62 -9.38 30.43 12.67
CA GLY A 62 -10.27 29.52 13.35
C GLY A 62 -10.89 28.44 12.49
N GLU A 63 -10.49 28.34 11.24
CA GLU A 63 -11.00 27.27 10.37
C GLU A 63 -10.31 25.95 10.66
N ARG A 64 -11.10 24.88 10.79
CA ARG A 64 -10.56 23.55 11.04
C ARG A 64 -10.27 22.85 9.71
N ILE A 65 -9.00 22.48 9.50
CA ILE A 65 -8.55 21.78 8.30
C ILE A 65 -8.36 20.30 8.65
N LYS A 66 -9.00 19.43 7.88
CA LYS A 66 -8.94 17.98 8.11
C LYS A 66 -7.58 17.41 7.73
N ALA A 67 -7.22 16.31 8.34
CA ALA A 67 -6.01 15.58 7.99
C ALA A 67 -6.08 15.11 6.54
N LEU A 68 -4.92 15.09 5.88
CA LEU A 68 -4.78 14.53 4.53
C LEU A 68 -4.17 13.14 4.67
N ARG A 69 -4.85 12.13 4.15
CA ARG A 69 -4.43 10.74 4.27
C ARG A 69 -4.37 10.05 2.92
N TYR A 70 -3.50 9.05 2.85
CA TYR A 70 -3.41 8.15 1.70
C TYR A 70 -3.73 6.73 2.19
N ARG A 71 -4.59 6.03 1.46
CA ARG A 71 -4.91 4.64 1.73
C ARG A 71 -4.39 3.80 0.57
N ALA A 72 -3.46 2.89 0.87
CA ALA A 72 -2.98 1.91 -0.09
C ALA A 72 -3.90 0.68 -0.07
N ASP A 73 -3.68 -0.24 -1.01
CA ASP A 73 -4.45 -1.47 -1.04
C ASP A 73 -3.85 -2.52 -0.11
N PHE A 74 -2.52 -2.66 -0.11
CA PHE A 74 -1.82 -3.64 0.71
C PHE A 74 -0.51 -3.09 1.22
N SER A 75 -0.09 -3.59 2.39
CA SER A 75 1.28 -3.43 2.84
C SER A 75 1.73 -4.75 3.47
N TYR A 76 3.02 -5.02 3.38
CA TYR A 76 3.60 -6.23 3.94
C TYR A 76 5.11 -6.06 4.02
N GLU A 77 5.79 -7.06 4.58
CA GLU A 77 7.24 -7.15 4.57
C GLU A 77 7.68 -8.33 3.71
N LYS A 78 8.67 -8.10 2.88
CA LYS A 78 9.21 -9.11 1.96
C LYS A 78 10.66 -9.40 2.34
N TRP A 79 11.02 -10.67 2.36
CA TRP A 79 12.42 -11.05 2.59
C TRP A 79 13.25 -10.63 1.39
N GLY A 80 14.34 -9.92 1.66
CA GLY A 80 15.20 -9.42 0.60
C GLY A 80 16.54 -8.96 1.14
N THR A 81 17.29 -8.23 0.33
CA THR A 81 18.61 -7.73 0.70
C THR A 81 18.63 -6.21 0.60
N GLU A 82 19.43 -5.59 1.48
CA GLU A 82 19.69 -4.16 1.41
C GLU A 82 21.19 -3.92 1.56
N PRO A 83 21.72 -2.84 0.94
CA PRO A 83 23.15 -2.52 1.07
C PRO A 83 23.47 -2.03 2.46
N VAL A 84 24.71 -2.32 2.91
CA VAL A 84 25.25 -1.86 4.20
C VAL A 84 26.55 -1.11 3.90
N PRO A 85 26.48 0.06 3.27
CA PRO A 85 27.67 0.79 2.82
C PRO A 85 28.58 1.23 3.96
N GLU A 86 28.07 1.39 5.16
CA GLU A 86 28.86 1.77 6.34
C GLU A 86 29.86 0.69 6.76
N ILE A 87 29.65 -0.57 6.34
CA ILE A 87 30.60 -1.65 6.58
C ILE A 87 31.62 -1.69 5.46
N SER A 88 31.14 -1.86 4.23
CA SER A 88 31.98 -1.94 3.05
C SER A 88 31.12 -1.80 1.82
N GLN A 89 31.61 -1.10 0.79
CA GLN A 89 30.91 -1.00 -0.47
C GLN A 89 30.75 -2.40 -1.06
N GLY A 90 29.53 -2.71 -1.51
CA GLY A 90 29.22 -4.04 -2.03
C GLY A 90 28.78 -5.04 -0.97
N THR A 91 28.68 -4.62 0.28
CA THR A 91 28.18 -5.47 1.36
C THR A 91 26.68 -5.35 1.46
N PHE A 92 25.98 -6.49 1.59
CA PHE A 92 24.53 -6.57 1.71
C PHE A 92 24.16 -7.40 2.92
N ARG A 93 23.00 -7.11 3.50
CA ARG A 93 22.41 -7.95 4.55
C ARG A 93 21.02 -8.39 4.12
N GLU A 94 20.60 -9.56 4.61
CA GLU A 94 19.24 -10.04 4.40
C GLU A 94 18.33 -9.48 5.48
N VAL A 95 17.17 -9.00 5.09
CA VAL A 95 16.27 -8.28 5.99
C VAL A 95 14.84 -8.32 5.43
N TRP A 96 13.87 -8.12 6.31
CA TRP A 96 12.49 -7.90 5.90
C TRP A 96 12.34 -6.46 5.42
N LEU A 97 11.95 -6.30 4.15
CA LEU A 97 11.81 -4.99 3.52
C LEU A 97 10.32 -4.61 3.44
N PRO A 98 9.97 -3.36 3.80
CA PRO A 98 8.58 -2.92 3.70
C PRO A 98 8.16 -2.75 2.25
N VAL A 99 6.92 -3.14 1.94
CA VAL A 99 6.33 -2.99 0.62
C VAL A 99 4.94 -2.40 0.77
N ILE A 100 4.63 -1.41 -0.04
CA ILE A 100 3.32 -0.78 -0.12
C ILE A 100 2.84 -0.97 -1.55
N GLU A 101 1.65 -1.57 -1.72
CA GLU A 101 1.09 -1.82 -3.04
C GLU A 101 -0.20 -1.08 -3.26
N ASP A 102 -0.36 -0.59 -4.47
CA ASP A 102 -1.59 0.02 -4.92
C ASP A 102 -1.96 -0.58 -6.27
N VAL A 103 -3.14 -1.20 -6.33
CA VAL A 103 -3.63 -1.85 -7.54
C VAL A 103 -4.34 -0.79 -8.37
N LYS A 104 -3.68 -0.33 -9.44
CA LYS A 104 -4.16 0.83 -10.20
C LYS A 104 -4.90 0.44 -11.47
N GLY A 105 -6.11 1.01 -11.63
CA GLY A 105 -6.78 1.06 -12.92
C GLY A 105 -6.31 2.30 -13.67
N ALA A 106 -6.31 3.45 -13.00
CA ALA A 106 -5.89 4.72 -13.57
C ALA A 106 -5.16 5.56 -12.54
N ARG A 107 -4.24 6.40 -13.00
CA ARG A 107 -3.54 7.35 -12.14
C ARG A 107 -4.26 8.69 -12.19
N THR A 108 -4.94 9.03 -11.10
CA THR A 108 -5.59 10.34 -10.98
C THR A 108 -4.57 11.38 -10.54
N LYS A 109 -4.89 12.67 -10.74
CA LYS A 109 -4.05 13.77 -10.27
C LYS A 109 -3.91 13.73 -8.74
N VAL A 110 -5.00 13.41 -8.05
CA VAL A 110 -5.00 13.33 -6.59
C VAL A 110 -4.07 12.21 -6.13
N TYR A 111 -4.13 11.05 -6.78
CA TYR A 111 -3.23 9.94 -6.45
C TYR A 111 -1.76 10.35 -6.67
N LEU A 112 -1.45 10.96 -7.82
CA LEU A 112 -0.07 11.35 -8.12
C LEU A 112 0.47 12.33 -7.09
N MET A 113 -0.36 13.26 -6.63
CA MET A 113 0.01 14.20 -5.58
C MET A 113 0.29 13.48 -4.26
N LYS A 114 -0.58 12.56 -3.87
CA LYS A 114 -0.39 11.79 -2.63
C LYS A 114 0.84 10.89 -2.71
N ARG A 115 1.09 10.28 -3.87
CA ARG A 115 2.30 9.47 -4.09
C ARG A 115 3.55 10.31 -3.87
N LYS A 116 3.57 11.53 -4.39
CA LYS A 116 4.69 12.46 -4.22
C LYS A 116 4.94 12.76 -2.74
N LEU A 117 3.87 12.97 -1.98
CA LEU A 117 3.98 13.23 -0.55
C LEU A 117 4.46 12.00 0.21
N MET A 118 4.05 10.81 -0.21
CA MET A 118 4.56 9.56 0.35
C MET A 118 6.06 9.41 0.09
N GLN A 119 6.50 9.74 -1.13
CA GLN A 119 7.91 9.67 -1.50
C GLN A 119 8.75 10.63 -0.65
N GLU A 120 8.24 11.81 -0.37
CA GLU A 120 8.92 12.77 0.50
C GLU A 120 9.13 12.21 1.91
N LYS A 121 8.21 11.39 2.37
CA LYS A 121 8.31 10.74 3.68
C LYS A 121 9.15 9.46 3.65
N GLY A 122 9.69 9.10 2.51
CA GLY A 122 10.55 7.93 2.38
C GLY A 122 9.84 6.65 1.96
N TYR A 123 8.57 6.72 1.60
CA TYR A 123 7.81 5.56 1.16
C TYR A 123 7.81 5.44 -0.36
N THR A 124 7.90 4.23 -0.86
CA THR A 124 7.75 3.94 -2.29
C THR A 124 6.53 3.07 -2.50
N ILE A 125 5.64 3.51 -3.38
CA ILE A 125 4.42 2.75 -3.70
C ILE A 125 4.68 1.92 -4.94
N GLN A 126 4.43 0.61 -4.85
CA GLN A 126 4.46 -0.27 -5.99
C GLN A 126 3.08 -0.33 -6.61
N GLU A 127 3.00 0.06 -7.87
CA GLU A 127 1.75 0.01 -8.63
C GLU A 127 1.66 -1.33 -9.33
N ILE A 128 0.58 -2.03 -9.06
CA ILE A 128 0.36 -3.37 -9.59
C ILE A 128 -0.55 -3.31 -10.83
#